data_cfff45e500a5c9f23e4a6fe7c57bfe23
#
_entry.id   cfff45e500a5c9f23e4a6fe7c57bfe23
#
_cell.length_a   1.000
_cell.length_b   1.000
_cell.length_c   1.000
_cell.angle_alpha   90.00
_cell.angle_beta   90.00
_cell.angle_gamma   90.00
#
_symmetry.space_group_name_H-M   'P 1'
#
loop_
_entity.id
_entity.type
_entity.pdbx_description
1 polymer ?
#
loop_
_entity_poly.entity_id
_entity_poly.type
_entity_poly.pdbx_seq_one_letter_code
_entity_poly.pdbx_strand_id
1 'polypeptide(L)'
;ADQTFMAHVGGKIEVHPKVPLRNRDDLSRAYTPGVARVCTAIHDMPEKAHLLTMKANSVAVVSDGTAVLGLGDIGPEAALPVMEGKAVLFKQFGDVDAWPVVLDTKDTEEIISIVKAIAPAYGGINLEDISAPRCFEIEERLRAELDIPVFHDDQHGTAIVVLAALINALKLVNKKIEDVRIVVSGVGAAGSAIIKLLLAQGARDIVGYGRTGALAGDDIEGMHPSRAWLAQNTNPRMVHGSLKEGIADADVFIGVSHGNILEPSDIAKMAPGAIVFALANPTP
;
A
#
# COMPACT_ATOMS: atom_id res chain seq x y z
N ALA A 1 -25.70 -9.46 18.81
CA ALA A 1 -24.61 -9.91 17.96
C ALA A 1 -23.80 -8.68 17.49
N ASP A 2 -22.49 -8.78 17.47
CA ASP A 2 -21.62 -7.72 16.96
C ASP A 2 -21.88 -7.55 15.45
N GLN A 3 -22.23 -6.34 15.04
CA GLN A 3 -22.56 -6.04 13.64
C GLN A 3 -21.37 -6.28 12.70
N THR A 4 -20.15 -6.10 13.20
CA THR A 4 -18.93 -6.38 12.42
C THR A 4 -18.85 -7.86 12.06
N PHE A 5 -19.01 -8.75 13.04
CA PHE A 5 -19.01 -10.20 12.77
C PHE A 5 -20.14 -10.62 11.84
N MET A 6 -21.34 -10.04 12.02
CA MET A 6 -22.48 -10.34 11.14
C MET A 6 -22.21 -9.95 9.68
N ALA A 7 -21.51 -8.85 9.43
CA ALA A 7 -21.14 -8.41 8.09
C ALA A 7 -20.10 -9.32 7.41
N HIS A 8 -19.43 -10.19 8.15
CA HIS A 8 -18.40 -11.10 7.63
C HIS A 8 -18.92 -12.56 7.46
N VAL A 9 -20.13 -12.87 7.92
CA VAL A 9 -20.68 -14.22 7.80
C VAL A 9 -20.87 -14.57 6.31
N GLY A 10 -20.15 -15.60 5.83
CA GLY A 10 -20.19 -16.04 4.44
C GLY A 10 -19.29 -15.26 3.48
N GLY A 11 -18.45 -14.34 4.00
CA GLY A 11 -17.61 -13.46 3.19
C GLY A 11 -18.31 -12.19 2.73
N LYS A 12 -17.56 -11.26 2.14
CA LYS A 12 -18.05 -9.93 1.71
C LYS A 12 -18.15 -9.79 0.19
N ILE A 13 -17.65 -10.74 -0.57
CA ILE A 13 -17.63 -10.73 -2.03
C ILE A 13 -18.20 -12.04 -2.59
N GLU A 14 -18.76 -11.95 -3.77
CA GLU A 14 -19.28 -13.09 -4.52
C GLU A 14 -19.06 -12.89 -6.02
N VAL A 15 -19.21 -13.95 -6.81
CA VAL A 15 -19.08 -13.90 -8.27
C VAL A 15 -20.46 -13.90 -8.93
N HIS A 16 -20.68 -12.94 -9.82
CA HIS A 16 -21.88 -12.86 -10.65
C HIS A 16 -21.58 -13.05 -12.14
N PRO A 17 -22.33 -13.90 -12.85
CA PRO A 17 -22.20 -14.03 -14.30
C PRO A 17 -22.72 -12.75 -14.99
N LYS A 18 -21.93 -12.23 -15.95
CA LYS A 18 -22.33 -11.07 -16.79
C LYS A 18 -23.17 -11.49 -18.00
N VAL A 19 -23.24 -12.79 -18.29
CA VAL A 19 -23.96 -13.37 -19.45
C VAL A 19 -25.09 -14.27 -18.98
N PRO A 20 -26.23 -14.27 -19.66
CA PRO A 20 -27.35 -15.16 -19.33
C PRO A 20 -27.04 -16.61 -19.74
N LEU A 21 -27.56 -17.58 -18.97
CA LEU A 21 -27.54 -19.03 -19.31
C LEU A 21 -28.97 -19.56 -19.23
N ARG A 22 -29.84 -19.16 -20.15
CA ARG A 22 -31.27 -19.47 -20.14
C ARG A 22 -31.61 -20.66 -21.03
N ASN A 23 -30.77 -20.98 -22.03
CA ASN A 23 -30.99 -21.96 -23.02
C ASN A 23 -29.67 -22.54 -23.55
N ARG A 24 -29.78 -23.56 -24.45
CA ARG A 24 -28.62 -24.26 -25.03
C ARG A 24 -27.74 -23.32 -25.86
N ASP A 25 -28.32 -22.32 -26.51
CA ASP A 25 -27.57 -21.39 -27.35
C ASP A 25 -26.74 -20.44 -26.47
N ASP A 26 -27.29 -19.95 -25.34
CA ASP A 26 -26.55 -19.18 -24.37
C ASP A 26 -25.37 -19.98 -23.80
N LEU A 27 -25.61 -21.25 -23.44
CA LEU A 27 -24.57 -22.15 -22.95
C LEU A 27 -23.47 -22.37 -24.01
N SER A 28 -23.84 -22.59 -25.26
CA SER A 28 -22.89 -22.78 -26.36
C SER A 28 -22.01 -21.55 -26.59
N ARG A 29 -22.58 -20.36 -26.45
CA ARG A 29 -21.80 -19.11 -26.56
C ARG A 29 -20.88 -18.87 -25.37
N ALA A 30 -21.37 -19.13 -24.14
CA ALA A 30 -20.61 -18.89 -22.93
C ALA A 30 -19.54 -19.96 -22.64
N TYR A 31 -19.76 -21.18 -23.12
CA TYR A 31 -18.90 -22.35 -22.90
C TYR A 31 -18.68 -23.13 -24.17
N THR A 32 -18.87 -24.45 -24.17
CA THR A 32 -18.63 -25.30 -25.33
C THR A 32 -19.86 -25.42 -26.24
N PRO A 33 -19.65 -25.43 -27.57
CA PRO A 33 -18.40 -25.36 -28.33
C PRO A 33 -17.94 -23.93 -28.69
N GLY A 34 -18.78 -22.92 -28.49
CA GLY A 34 -18.55 -21.55 -28.97
C GLY A 34 -17.31 -20.89 -28.41
N VAL A 35 -16.97 -21.13 -27.14
CA VAL A 35 -15.80 -20.55 -26.47
C VAL A 35 -14.46 -20.88 -27.15
N ALA A 36 -14.37 -22.02 -27.85
CA ALA A 36 -13.15 -22.40 -28.57
C ALA A 36 -12.69 -21.34 -29.57
N ARG A 37 -13.63 -20.66 -30.24
CA ARG A 37 -13.33 -19.56 -31.19
C ARG A 37 -12.67 -18.37 -30.48
N VAL A 38 -13.10 -18.08 -29.26
CA VAL A 38 -12.52 -17.02 -28.43
C VAL A 38 -11.11 -17.41 -27.98
N CYS A 39 -10.93 -18.68 -27.56
CA CYS A 39 -9.60 -19.20 -27.19
C CYS A 39 -8.61 -19.12 -28.37
N THR A 40 -9.02 -19.52 -29.58
CA THR A 40 -8.19 -19.40 -30.79
C THR A 40 -7.84 -17.93 -31.08
N ALA A 41 -8.81 -17.01 -30.96
CA ALA A 41 -8.58 -15.61 -31.22
C ALA A 41 -7.59 -14.98 -30.23
N ILE A 42 -7.56 -15.42 -28.95
CA ILE A 42 -6.59 -14.98 -27.95
C ILE A 42 -5.23 -15.65 -28.18
N HIS A 43 -5.21 -16.94 -28.57
CA HIS A 43 -3.97 -17.64 -28.93
C HIS A 43 -3.23 -16.94 -30.07
N ASP A 44 -3.96 -16.54 -31.11
CA ASP A 44 -3.40 -15.85 -32.28
C ASP A 44 -2.99 -14.40 -31.99
N MET A 45 -3.68 -13.73 -31.06
CA MET A 45 -3.43 -12.36 -30.65
C MET A 45 -3.64 -12.21 -29.13
N PRO A 46 -2.59 -12.44 -28.31
CA PRO A 46 -2.68 -12.48 -26.83
C PRO A 46 -3.25 -11.20 -26.18
N GLU A 47 -3.06 -10.03 -26.78
CA GLU A 47 -3.62 -8.77 -26.32
C GLU A 47 -5.16 -8.77 -26.27
N LYS A 48 -5.82 -9.62 -27.03
CA LYS A 48 -7.27 -9.80 -26.97
C LYS A 48 -7.78 -10.33 -25.62
N ALA A 49 -6.89 -10.91 -24.79
CA ALA A 49 -7.26 -11.31 -23.43
C ALA A 49 -7.82 -10.15 -22.62
N HIS A 50 -7.28 -8.93 -22.79
CA HIS A 50 -7.78 -7.71 -22.15
C HIS A 50 -9.18 -7.27 -22.64
N LEU A 51 -9.59 -7.72 -23.80
CA LEU A 51 -10.94 -7.39 -24.35
C LEU A 51 -11.95 -8.51 -24.08
N LEU A 52 -11.51 -9.77 -24.15
CA LEU A 52 -12.40 -10.92 -24.23
C LEU A 52 -12.50 -11.72 -22.94
N THR A 53 -11.77 -11.33 -21.87
CA THR A 53 -11.78 -12.02 -20.58
C THR A 53 -11.92 -11.06 -19.41
N MET A 54 -12.05 -11.60 -18.19
CA MET A 54 -12.05 -10.82 -16.95
C MET A 54 -10.75 -10.02 -16.71
N LYS A 55 -9.67 -10.33 -17.43
CA LYS A 55 -8.40 -9.58 -17.41
C LYS A 55 -8.62 -8.09 -17.72
N ALA A 56 -9.68 -7.75 -18.44
CA ALA A 56 -10.04 -6.36 -18.76
C ALA A 56 -10.21 -5.45 -17.53
N ASN A 57 -10.69 -6.00 -16.41
CA ASN A 57 -11.09 -5.21 -15.23
C ASN A 57 -10.77 -5.90 -13.91
N SER A 58 -9.88 -6.89 -13.88
CA SER A 58 -9.59 -7.65 -12.66
C SER A 58 -8.26 -7.27 -12.03
N VAL A 59 -8.22 -7.27 -10.68
CA VAL A 59 -7.01 -7.05 -9.87
C VAL A 59 -6.88 -8.20 -8.86
N ALA A 60 -5.68 -8.77 -8.73
CA ALA A 60 -5.37 -9.64 -7.60
C ALA A 60 -4.94 -8.79 -6.39
N VAL A 61 -5.59 -8.98 -5.25
CA VAL A 61 -5.16 -8.42 -3.97
C VAL A 61 -4.33 -9.48 -3.26
N VAL A 62 -3.01 -9.35 -3.36
CA VAL A 62 -2.05 -10.36 -2.89
C VAL A 62 -1.49 -9.99 -1.53
N SER A 63 -1.54 -10.92 -0.59
CA SER A 63 -1.00 -10.76 0.76
C SER A 63 -0.37 -12.06 1.28
N ASP A 64 0.64 -11.93 2.13
CA ASP A 64 1.15 -13.03 2.96
C ASP A 64 0.74 -12.88 4.44
N GLY A 65 0.00 -11.83 4.78
CA GLY A 65 -0.51 -11.56 6.11
C GLY A 65 0.55 -11.19 7.15
N THR A 66 1.72 -10.66 6.72
CA THR A 66 2.84 -10.36 7.63
C THR A 66 2.85 -8.95 8.20
N ALA A 67 1.97 -8.05 7.72
CA ALA A 67 1.89 -6.66 8.18
C ALA A 67 0.45 -6.13 8.26
N VAL A 68 -0.47 -6.93 8.80
CA VAL A 68 -1.92 -6.65 8.78
C VAL A 68 -2.28 -5.58 9.81
N LEU A 69 -2.71 -4.41 9.35
CA LEU A 69 -3.14 -3.27 10.19
C LEU A 69 -2.13 -2.99 11.32
N GLY A 70 -2.61 -2.84 12.57
CA GLY A 70 -1.77 -2.75 13.77
C GLY A 70 -1.49 -4.10 14.44
N LEU A 71 -1.91 -5.22 13.83
CA LEU A 71 -1.80 -6.57 14.40
C LEU A 71 -0.47 -7.26 14.06
N GLY A 72 0.20 -6.82 12.98
CA GLY A 72 1.45 -7.40 12.52
C GLY A 72 1.29 -8.71 11.76
N ASP A 73 2.15 -9.68 12.04
CA ASP A 73 2.20 -10.99 11.37
C ASP A 73 1.15 -11.94 11.97
N ILE A 74 0.00 -12.02 11.34
CA ILE A 74 -1.12 -12.89 11.78
C ILE A 74 -1.42 -14.02 10.79
N GLY A 75 -0.68 -14.10 9.69
CA GLY A 75 -0.81 -15.13 8.67
C GLY A 75 -1.92 -14.89 7.63
N PRO A 76 -1.93 -15.71 6.57
CA PRO A 76 -2.76 -15.46 5.39
C PRO A 76 -4.26 -15.62 5.65
N GLU A 77 -4.70 -16.66 6.39
CA GLU A 77 -6.13 -16.85 6.65
C GLU A 77 -6.72 -15.71 7.50
N ALA A 78 -5.97 -15.26 8.52
CA ALA A 78 -6.42 -14.16 9.36
C ALA A 78 -6.39 -12.80 8.64
N ALA A 79 -5.59 -12.66 7.58
CA ALA A 79 -5.55 -11.48 6.70
C ALA A 79 -6.73 -11.44 5.72
N LEU A 80 -7.34 -12.58 5.39
CA LEU A 80 -8.38 -12.67 4.35
C LEU A 80 -9.54 -11.69 4.53
N PRO A 81 -10.08 -11.45 5.73
CA PRO A 81 -11.14 -10.45 5.92
C PRO A 81 -10.73 -9.04 5.48
N VAL A 82 -9.46 -8.65 5.67
CA VAL A 82 -8.94 -7.35 5.23
C VAL A 82 -8.85 -7.31 3.71
N MET A 83 -8.35 -8.38 3.08
CA MET A 83 -8.23 -8.49 1.62
C MET A 83 -9.60 -8.47 0.93
N GLU A 84 -10.62 -9.12 1.51
CA GLU A 84 -12.01 -8.98 1.05
C GLU A 84 -12.51 -7.54 1.19
N GLY A 85 -12.18 -6.87 2.29
CA GLY A 85 -12.49 -5.44 2.47
C GLY A 85 -11.86 -4.59 1.38
N LYS A 86 -10.59 -4.82 1.06
CA LYS A 86 -9.89 -4.14 -0.04
C LYS A 86 -10.60 -4.39 -1.38
N ALA A 87 -11.02 -5.62 -1.66
CA ALA A 87 -11.77 -5.95 -2.87
C ALA A 87 -13.12 -5.20 -2.95
N VAL A 88 -13.83 -5.07 -1.84
CA VAL A 88 -15.06 -4.25 -1.75
C VAL A 88 -14.76 -2.78 -2.09
N LEU A 89 -13.66 -2.21 -1.57
CA LEU A 89 -13.29 -0.83 -1.87
C LEU A 89 -12.94 -0.65 -3.36
N PHE A 90 -12.18 -1.57 -3.96
CA PHE A 90 -11.91 -1.56 -5.39
C PHE A 90 -13.20 -1.53 -6.22
N LYS A 91 -14.17 -2.37 -5.85
CA LYS A 91 -15.46 -2.42 -6.55
C LYS A 91 -16.28 -1.16 -6.33
N GLN A 92 -16.41 -0.72 -5.09
CA GLN A 92 -17.30 0.39 -4.72
C GLN A 92 -16.81 1.74 -5.26
N PHE A 93 -15.50 1.98 -5.27
CA PHE A 93 -14.94 3.27 -5.64
C PHE A 93 -14.33 3.32 -7.03
N GLY A 94 -13.90 2.18 -7.57
CA GLY A 94 -13.23 2.11 -8.87
C GLY A 94 -13.96 1.26 -9.91
N ASP A 95 -15.05 0.60 -9.54
CA ASP A 95 -15.75 -0.42 -10.37
C ASP A 95 -14.79 -1.50 -10.90
N VAL A 96 -13.73 -1.81 -10.14
CA VAL A 96 -12.74 -2.84 -10.46
C VAL A 96 -13.09 -4.14 -9.74
N ASP A 97 -13.03 -5.25 -10.47
CA ASP A 97 -13.29 -6.59 -9.96
C ASP A 97 -12.02 -7.13 -9.29
N ALA A 98 -11.87 -6.92 -7.99
CA ALA A 98 -10.70 -7.37 -7.24
C ALA A 98 -10.97 -8.71 -6.55
N TRP A 99 -9.93 -9.57 -6.48
CA TRP A 99 -10.01 -10.87 -5.86
C TRP A 99 -8.87 -11.09 -4.86
N PRO A 100 -9.15 -11.47 -3.61
CA PRO A 100 -8.13 -11.81 -2.61
C PRO A 100 -7.32 -13.05 -3.03
N VAL A 101 -6.01 -12.93 -2.93
CA VAL A 101 -5.05 -14.02 -3.13
C VAL A 101 -4.09 -14.02 -1.95
N VAL A 102 -4.41 -14.81 -0.92
CA VAL A 102 -3.55 -14.94 0.25
C VAL A 102 -2.59 -16.11 0.09
N LEU A 103 -1.32 -15.91 0.43
CA LEU A 103 -0.25 -16.86 0.19
C LEU A 103 0.31 -17.40 1.52
N ASP A 104 0.35 -18.71 1.67
CA ASP A 104 0.96 -19.38 2.81
C ASP A 104 2.48 -19.53 2.61
N THR A 105 3.14 -18.41 2.38
CA THR A 105 4.61 -18.34 2.29
C THR A 105 5.09 -16.92 2.61
N LYS A 106 6.28 -16.83 3.21
CA LYS A 106 7.00 -15.57 3.48
C LYS A 106 8.28 -15.45 2.66
N ASP A 107 8.54 -16.42 1.80
CA ASP A 107 9.72 -16.39 0.93
C ASP A 107 9.50 -15.43 -0.25
N THR A 108 10.42 -14.48 -0.40
CA THR A 108 10.35 -13.44 -1.43
C THR A 108 10.34 -14.01 -2.85
N GLU A 109 11.19 -15.01 -3.13
CA GLU A 109 11.29 -15.64 -4.46
C GLU A 109 10.02 -16.42 -4.79
N GLU A 110 9.48 -17.14 -3.80
CA GLU A 110 8.26 -17.90 -3.97
C GLU A 110 7.06 -16.97 -4.22
N ILE A 111 6.90 -15.89 -3.44
CA ILE A 111 5.86 -14.89 -3.67
C ILE A 111 5.94 -14.32 -5.10
N ILE A 112 7.12 -13.89 -5.54
CA ILE A 112 7.34 -13.35 -6.88
C ILE A 112 6.97 -14.39 -7.95
N SER A 113 7.41 -15.63 -7.77
CA SER A 113 7.12 -16.73 -8.70
C SER A 113 5.63 -17.01 -8.82
N ILE A 114 4.90 -17.07 -7.68
CA ILE A 114 3.46 -17.30 -7.66
C ILE A 114 2.72 -16.15 -8.34
N VAL A 115 3.04 -14.90 -7.99
CA VAL A 115 2.37 -13.72 -8.58
C VAL A 115 2.58 -13.68 -10.09
N LYS A 116 3.78 -13.98 -10.59
CA LYS A 116 4.04 -14.10 -12.04
C LYS A 116 3.21 -15.22 -12.68
N ALA A 117 3.09 -16.34 -12.01
CA ALA A 117 2.32 -17.49 -12.54
C ALA A 117 0.82 -17.22 -12.65
N ILE A 118 0.23 -16.42 -11.75
CA ILE A 118 -1.20 -16.07 -11.78
C ILE A 118 -1.50 -14.81 -12.60
N ALA A 119 -0.52 -13.97 -12.88
CA ALA A 119 -0.67 -12.69 -13.58
C ALA A 119 -1.44 -12.77 -14.93
N PRO A 120 -1.39 -13.86 -15.71
CA PRO A 120 -2.18 -13.97 -16.94
C PRO A 120 -3.69 -13.74 -16.76
N ALA A 121 -4.26 -14.02 -15.59
CA ALA A 121 -5.69 -13.85 -15.32
C ALA A 121 -6.08 -12.42 -14.91
N TYR A 122 -5.13 -11.56 -14.58
CA TYR A 122 -5.39 -10.25 -13.98
C TYR A 122 -4.92 -9.10 -14.87
N GLY A 123 -5.64 -7.98 -14.80
CA GLY A 123 -5.27 -6.71 -15.41
C GLY A 123 -4.32 -5.89 -14.54
N GLY A 124 -4.17 -6.24 -13.26
CA GLY A 124 -3.25 -5.58 -12.33
C GLY A 124 -3.05 -6.39 -11.05
N ILE A 125 -2.01 -6.04 -10.31
CA ILE A 125 -1.66 -6.65 -9.01
C ILE A 125 -1.62 -5.54 -7.95
N ASN A 126 -2.41 -5.71 -6.90
CA ASN A 126 -2.28 -4.93 -5.66
C ASN A 126 -1.63 -5.81 -4.60
N LEU A 127 -0.43 -5.46 -4.18
CA LEU A 127 0.22 -6.05 -3.03
C LEU A 127 -0.31 -5.36 -1.77
N GLU A 128 -0.64 -6.13 -0.74
CA GLU A 128 -1.27 -5.63 0.49
C GLU A 128 -0.70 -6.34 1.72
N ASP A 129 -0.45 -5.59 2.79
CA ASP A 129 -0.06 -6.13 4.10
C ASP A 129 1.17 -7.07 4.06
N ILE A 130 2.11 -6.83 3.14
CA ILE A 130 3.42 -7.51 3.09
C ILE A 130 4.44 -6.66 3.83
N SER A 131 5.12 -7.25 4.80
CA SER A 131 6.04 -6.52 5.68
C SER A 131 7.28 -5.97 4.97
N ALA A 132 7.69 -4.76 5.36
CA ALA A 132 8.98 -4.22 4.99
C ALA A 132 10.12 -5.00 5.73
N PRO A 133 11.29 -5.20 5.10
CA PRO A 133 11.72 -4.63 3.82
C PRO A 133 11.34 -5.44 2.58
N ARG A 134 10.81 -6.68 2.72
CA ARG A 134 10.51 -7.59 1.61
C ARG A 134 9.55 -6.97 0.58
N CYS A 135 8.56 -6.22 1.03
CA CYS A 135 7.59 -5.58 0.14
C CYS A 135 8.24 -4.68 -0.92
N PHE A 136 9.37 -4.04 -0.62
CA PHE A 136 10.08 -3.18 -1.57
C PHE A 136 10.65 -3.98 -2.73
N GLU A 137 11.36 -5.07 -2.43
CA GLU A 137 11.94 -5.96 -3.43
C GLU A 137 10.88 -6.66 -4.27
N ILE A 138 9.83 -7.19 -3.62
CA ILE A 138 8.73 -7.87 -4.30
C ILE A 138 8.06 -6.94 -5.31
N GLU A 139 7.71 -5.72 -4.89
CA GLU A 139 7.09 -4.74 -5.78
C GLU A 139 8.02 -4.35 -6.94
N GLU A 140 9.26 -3.99 -6.66
CA GLU A 140 10.23 -3.53 -7.66
C GLU A 140 10.45 -4.59 -8.73
N ARG A 141 10.65 -5.84 -8.33
CA ARG A 141 10.89 -6.94 -9.27
C ARG A 141 9.64 -7.28 -10.07
N LEU A 142 8.47 -7.35 -9.45
CA LEU A 142 7.22 -7.60 -10.17
C LEU A 142 6.90 -6.49 -11.17
N ARG A 143 7.15 -5.24 -10.83
CA ARG A 143 7.01 -4.11 -11.76
C ARG A 143 7.97 -4.16 -12.94
N ALA A 144 9.17 -4.69 -12.75
CA ALA A 144 10.16 -4.85 -13.82
C ALA A 144 9.87 -6.06 -14.72
N GLU A 145 9.22 -7.10 -14.18
CA GLU A 145 9.08 -8.40 -14.85
C GLU A 145 7.66 -8.64 -15.42
N LEU A 146 6.65 -7.83 -15.05
CA LEU A 146 5.27 -7.93 -15.54
C LEU A 146 4.92 -6.75 -16.45
N ASP A 147 4.07 -7.00 -17.44
CA ASP A 147 3.52 -6.01 -18.36
C ASP A 147 2.20 -5.38 -17.91
N ILE A 148 1.76 -5.71 -16.69
CA ILE A 148 0.57 -5.16 -16.03
C ILE A 148 0.97 -4.30 -14.83
N PRO A 149 0.13 -3.33 -14.42
CA PRO A 149 0.39 -2.54 -13.22
C PRO A 149 0.58 -3.38 -11.97
N VAL A 150 1.64 -3.12 -11.22
CA VAL A 150 1.89 -3.66 -9.87
C VAL A 150 2.00 -2.51 -8.89
N PHE A 151 1.28 -2.58 -7.78
CA PHE A 151 1.15 -1.51 -6.81
C PHE A 151 1.11 -2.08 -5.39
N HIS A 152 1.93 -1.56 -4.49
CA HIS A 152 1.86 -1.87 -3.06
C HIS A 152 1.17 -0.73 -2.33
N ASP A 153 -0.08 -0.94 -1.88
CA ASP A 153 -0.93 0.12 -1.35
C ASP A 153 -0.39 0.73 -0.06
N ASP A 154 0.15 -0.08 0.84
CA ASP A 154 0.74 0.40 2.10
C ASP A 154 1.89 1.39 1.88
N GLN A 155 2.57 1.31 0.74
CA GLN A 155 3.57 2.30 0.34
C GLN A 155 2.89 3.50 -0.34
N HIS A 156 2.32 3.27 -1.51
CA HIS A 156 1.98 4.34 -2.45
C HIS A 156 0.61 4.96 -2.19
N GLY A 157 -0.38 4.18 -1.78
CA GLY A 157 -1.71 4.69 -1.44
C GLY A 157 -1.63 5.65 -0.26
N THR A 158 -0.98 5.23 0.82
CA THR A 158 -0.76 6.08 1.99
C THR A 158 0.04 7.34 1.64
N ALA A 159 1.10 7.23 0.84
CA ALA A 159 1.89 8.38 0.44
C ALA A 159 1.10 9.39 -0.39
N ILE A 160 0.26 8.92 -1.31
CA ILE A 160 -0.60 9.78 -2.16
C ILE A 160 -1.60 10.56 -1.32
N VAL A 161 -2.30 9.92 -0.39
CA VAL A 161 -3.32 10.61 0.42
C VAL A 161 -2.68 11.58 1.42
N VAL A 162 -1.51 11.24 1.97
CA VAL A 162 -0.75 12.15 2.84
C VAL A 162 -0.29 13.38 2.08
N LEU A 163 0.27 13.22 0.89
CA LEU A 163 0.69 14.35 0.06
C LEU A 163 -0.50 15.24 -0.31
N ALA A 164 -1.62 14.65 -0.73
CA ALA A 164 -2.83 15.40 -1.08
C ALA A 164 -3.35 16.22 0.12
N ALA A 165 -3.37 15.63 1.30
CA ALA A 165 -3.74 16.32 2.53
C ALA A 165 -2.75 17.43 2.89
N LEU A 166 -1.44 17.16 2.77
CA LEU A 166 -0.39 18.11 3.11
C LEU A 166 -0.42 19.34 2.19
N ILE A 167 -0.59 19.17 0.88
CA ILE A 167 -0.72 20.27 -0.08
C ILE A 167 -1.85 21.23 0.33
N ASN A 168 -2.99 20.70 0.78
CA ASN A 168 -4.11 21.51 1.20
C ASN A 168 -3.91 22.12 2.59
N ALA A 169 -3.33 21.39 3.54
CA ALA A 169 -3.03 21.90 4.87
C ALA A 169 -2.02 23.05 4.82
N LEU A 170 -0.97 22.94 4.00
CA LEU A 170 0.02 24.00 3.81
C LEU A 170 -0.60 25.30 3.30
N LYS A 171 -1.59 25.22 2.39
CA LYS A 171 -2.34 26.41 1.94
C LYS A 171 -3.09 27.08 3.09
N LEU A 172 -3.72 26.29 3.97
CA LEU A 172 -4.49 26.82 5.10
C LEU A 172 -3.61 27.56 6.11
N VAL A 173 -2.37 27.09 6.32
CA VAL A 173 -1.42 27.72 7.27
C VAL A 173 -0.44 28.68 6.59
N ASN A 174 -0.60 28.91 5.28
CA ASN A 174 0.24 29.80 4.46
C ASN A 174 1.74 29.46 4.54
N LYS A 175 2.08 28.16 4.46
CA LYS A 175 3.45 27.64 4.43
C LYS A 175 3.74 26.97 3.10
N LYS A 176 5.03 26.87 2.71
CA LYS A 176 5.46 26.19 1.50
C LYS A 176 6.21 24.92 1.85
N ILE A 177 6.10 23.91 1.01
CA ILE A 177 6.69 22.59 1.26
C ILE A 177 8.23 22.63 1.37
N GLU A 178 8.87 23.51 0.63
CA GLU A 178 10.33 23.71 0.66
C GLU A 178 10.87 24.38 1.94
N ASP A 179 9.99 25.03 2.73
CA ASP A 179 10.38 25.84 3.89
C ASP A 179 10.02 25.16 5.23
N VAL A 180 9.24 24.07 5.19
CA VAL A 180 8.74 23.40 6.40
C VAL A 180 9.68 22.31 6.91
N ARG A 181 9.73 22.16 8.24
CA ARG A 181 10.37 21.04 8.93
C ARG A 181 9.36 19.92 9.11
N ILE A 182 9.64 18.76 8.54
CA ILE A 182 8.75 17.59 8.53
C ILE A 182 9.35 16.49 9.40
N VAL A 183 8.57 15.99 10.33
CA VAL A 183 8.91 14.84 11.18
C VAL A 183 8.00 13.67 10.78
N VAL A 184 8.60 12.53 10.43
CA VAL A 184 7.88 11.31 10.07
C VAL A 184 8.18 10.22 11.09
N SER A 185 7.19 9.80 11.86
CA SER A 185 7.29 8.69 12.79
C SER A 185 6.87 7.38 12.15
N GLY A 186 7.82 6.49 11.97
CA GLY A 186 7.68 5.23 11.24
C GLY A 186 8.34 5.31 9.87
N VAL A 187 9.41 4.55 9.68
CA VAL A 187 10.19 4.45 8.43
C VAL A 187 10.10 3.04 7.83
N GLY A 188 8.93 2.43 7.97
CA GLY A 188 8.52 1.20 7.31
C GLY A 188 8.00 1.47 5.88
N ALA A 189 7.08 0.61 5.39
CA ALA A 189 6.53 0.72 4.05
C ALA A 189 5.94 2.12 3.77
N ALA A 190 4.97 2.55 4.57
CA ALA A 190 4.29 3.83 4.40
C ALA A 190 5.24 5.04 4.55
N GLY A 191 5.97 5.10 5.66
CA GLY A 191 6.85 6.25 5.93
C GLY A 191 7.95 6.42 4.92
N SER A 192 8.53 5.32 4.42
CA SER A 192 9.55 5.37 3.36
C SER A 192 8.99 5.95 2.05
N ALA A 193 7.80 5.53 1.67
CA ALA A 193 7.14 6.03 0.46
C ALA A 193 6.70 7.50 0.61
N ILE A 194 6.16 7.87 1.77
CA ILE A 194 5.82 9.27 2.10
C ILE A 194 7.05 10.16 1.96
N ILE A 195 8.16 9.81 2.61
CA ILE A 195 9.39 10.58 2.58
C ILE A 195 9.89 10.76 1.14
N LYS A 196 9.96 9.67 0.37
CA LYS A 196 10.38 9.73 -1.04
C LYS A 196 9.49 10.65 -1.87
N LEU A 197 8.18 10.57 -1.69
CA LEU A 197 7.22 11.39 -2.41
C LEU A 197 7.32 12.88 -2.02
N LEU A 198 7.50 13.18 -0.73
CA LEU A 198 7.68 14.56 -0.24
C LEU A 198 8.98 15.18 -0.75
N LEU A 199 10.08 14.43 -0.76
CA LEU A 199 11.34 14.88 -1.38
C LEU A 199 11.16 15.21 -2.86
N ALA A 200 10.47 14.35 -3.61
CA ALA A 200 10.16 14.58 -5.02
C ALA A 200 9.28 15.83 -5.24
N GLN A 201 8.50 16.23 -4.25
CA GLN A 201 7.69 17.45 -4.27
C GLN A 201 8.43 18.71 -3.77
N GLY A 202 9.71 18.58 -3.42
CA GLY A 202 10.58 19.70 -3.06
C GLY A 202 10.73 19.94 -1.55
N ALA A 203 10.24 19.06 -0.68
CA ALA A 203 10.54 19.11 0.74
C ALA A 203 12.06 18.96 0.96
N ARG A 204 12.64 19.79 1.85
CA ARG A 204 14.10 19.84 2.05
C ARG A 204 14.54 19.39 3.44
N ASP A 205 13.71 19.62 4.46
CA ASP A 205 14.01 19.29 5.85
C ASP A 205 13.01 18.24 6.37
N ILE A 206 13.37 16.98 6.17
CA ILE A 206 12.60 15.82 6.64
C ILE A 206 13.47 15.02 7.59
N VAL A 207 12.94 14.65 8.76
CA VAL A 207 13.58 13.72 9.69
C VAL A 207 12.67 12.51 9.89
N GLY A 208 13.14 11.34 9.50
CA GLY A 208 12.47 10.07 9.73
C GLY A 208 12.88 9.46 11.07
N TYR A 209 11.92 8.97 11.84
CA TYR A 209 12.14 8.30 13.13
C TYR A 209 11.77 6.83 13.06
N GLY A 210 12.74 5.99 13.39
CA GLY A 210 12.57 4.56 13.59
C GLY A 210 12.48 4.19 15.08
N ARG A 211 12.54 2.90 15.38
CA ARG A 211 12.52 2.40 16.77
C ARG A 211 13.71 2.88 17.60
N THR A 212 14.83 3.14 16.96
CA THR A 212 16.09 3.54 17.60
C THR A 212 16.29 5.05 17.63
N GLY A 213 15.31 5.85 17.17
CA GLY A 213 15.40 7.31 17.08
C GLY A 213 15.48 7.83 15.65
N ALA A 214 16.00 9.03 15.49
CA ALA A 214 16.16 9.71 14.21
C ALA A 214 17.09 8.92 13.27
N LEU A 215 16.73 8.85 11.98
CA LEU A 215 17.64 8.39 10.95
C LEU A 215 18.65 9.49 10.60
N ALA A 216 19.94 9.20 10.67
CA ALA A 216 21.00 10.12 10.32
C ALA A 216 22.01 9.45 9.37
N GLY A 217 22.55 10.23 8.43
CA GLY A 217 23.44 9.73 7.39
C GLY A 217 24.81 9.27 7.88
N ASP A 218 25.18 9.59 9.10
CA ASP A 218 26.42 9.18 9.78
C ASP A 218 26.28 7.84 10.53
N ASP A 219 25.09 7.27 10.62
CA ASP A 219 24.81 6.00 11.33
C ASP A 219 24.04 5.03 10.42
N ILE A 220 24.69 4.60 9.34
CA ILE A 220 24.08 3.72 8.32
C ILE A 220 24.65 2.30 8.33
N GLU A 221 25.67 2.02 9.13
CA GLU A 221 26.31 0.71 9.19
C GLU A 221 25.32 -0.39 9.62
N GLY A 222 25.24 -1.46 8.86
CA GLY A 222 24.30 -2.57 9.10
C GLY A 222 22.82 -2.26 8.77
N MET A 223 22.48 -1.08 8.27
CA MET A 223 21.12 -0.78 7.83
C MET A 223 20.77 -1.51 6.54
N HIS A 224 19.50 -1.89 6.41
CA HIS A 224 18.96 -2.34 5.14
C HIS A 224 19.07 -1.22 4.08
N PRO A 225 19.39 -1.52 2.79
CA PRO A 225 19.63 -0.51 1.76
C PRO A 225 18.54 0.56 1.63
N SER A 226 17.26 0.17 1.73
CA SER A 226 16.14 1.13 1.69
C SER A 226 16.17 2.13 2.84
N ARG A 227 16.57 1.69 4.03
CA ARG A 227 16.66 2.54 5.22
C ARG A 227 17.92 3.41 5.19
N ALA A 228 19.05 2.87 4.73
CA ALA A 228 20.27 3.61 4.52
C ALA A 228 20.07 4.74 3.50
N TRP A 229 19.32 4.47 2.42
CA TRP A 229 18.95 5.49 1.44
C TRP A 229 18.18 6.66 2.08
N LEU A 230 17.19 6.36 2.95
CA LEU A 230 16.45 7.40 3.66
C LEU A 230 17.39 8.24 4.55
N ALA A 231 18.25 7.58 5.34
CA ALA A 231 19.20 8.26 6.22
C ALA A 231 20.14 9.21 5.46
N GLN A 232 20.58 8.81 4.26
CA GLN A 232 21.48 9.60 3.41
C GLN A 232 20.79 10.75 2.68
N ASN A 233 19.48 10.65 2.43
CA ASN A 233 18.73 11.64 1.64
C ASN A 233 17.80 12.52 2.48
N THR A 234 17.82 12.36 3.80
CA THR A 234 16.99 13.14 4.75
C THR A 234 17.86 13.70 5.87
N ASN A 235 17.21 14.36 6.84
CA ASN A 235 17.86 14.88 8.05
C ASN A 235 19.10 15.77 7.75
N PRO A 236 18.96 16.85 6.97
CA PRO A 236 20.08 17.70 6.60
C PRO A 236 20.74 18.39 7.79
N ARG A 237 20.05 18.43 8.93
CA ARG A 237 20.54 19.05 10.18
C ARG A 237 21.27 18.06 11.08
N MET A 238 21.39 16.78 10.67
CA MET A 238 22.00 15.71 11.45
C MET A 238 21.42 15.61 12.86
N VAL A 239 20.09 15.66 12.97
CA VAL A 239 19.37 15.51 14.25
C VAL A 239 19.50 14.07 14.71
N HIS A 240 19.85 13.88 15.98
CA HIS A 240 19.89 12.60 16.66
C HIS A 240 18.87 12.60 17.82
N GLY A 241 18.70 11.46 18.48
CA GLY A 241 17.86 11.34 19.66
C GLY A 241 16.43 10.89 19.37
N SER A 242 15.55 11.14 20.33
CA SER A 242 14.18 10.65 20.34
C SER A 242 13.21 11.49 19.52
N LEU A 243 12.07 10.92 19.16
CA LEU A 243 10.97 11.63 18.51
C LEU A 243 10.48 12.82 19.34
N LYS A 244 10.36 12.66 20.68
CA LYS A 244 9.87 13.71 21.59
C LYS A 244 10.80 14.93 21.68
N GLU A 245 12.08 14.74 21.40
CA GLU A 245 13.05 15.82 21.27
C GLU A 245 12.99 16.47 19.88
N GLY A 246 12.94 15.65 18.84
CA GLY A 246 12.99 16.12 17.46
C GLY A 246 11.71 16.76 16.93
N ILE A 247 10.57 16.63 17.64
CA ILE A 247 9.31 17.27 17.23
C ILE A 247 9.27 18.78 17.56
N ALA A 248 10.17 19.25 18.42
CA ALA A 248 10.26 20.68 18.74
C ALA A 248 10.53 21.51 17.47
N ASP A 249 9.80 22.60 17.33
CA ASP A 249 9.82 23.51 16.18
C ASP A 249 9.50 22.83 14.83
N ALA A 250 8.96 21.62 14.81
CA ALA A 250 8.48 21.00 13.59
C ALA A 250 7.20 21.66 13.07
N ASP A 251 7.12 21.90 11.77
CA ASP A 251 5.93 22.42 11.11
C ASP A 251 4.91 21.33 10.80
N VAL A 252 5.39 20.12 10.52
CA VAL A 252 4.56 18.98 10.11
C VAL A 252 5.00 17.73 10.86
N PHE A 253 4.04 17.05 11.46
CA PHE A 253 4.21 15.70 12.00
C PHE A 253 3.34 14.71 11.23
N ILE A 254 3.93 13.58 10.81
CA ILE A 254 3.26 12.47 10.14
C ILE A 254 3.55 11.19 10.92
N GLY A 255 2.53 10.66 11.60
CA GLY A 255 2.62 9.44 12.41
C GLY A 255 2.03 8.23 11.70
N VAL A 256 2.89 7.30 11.27
CA VAL A 256 2.52 6.05 10.59
C VAL A 256 3.15 4.81 11.26
N SER A 257 3.54 4.92 12.53
CA SER A 257 4.14 3.80 13.29
C SER A 257 3.11 3.11 14.17
N HIS A 258 2.86 3.64 15.36
CA HIS A 258 1.87 3.12 16.32
C HIS A 258 1.28 4.28 17.13
N GLY A 259 0.16 4.02 17.78
CA GLY A 259 -0.56 5.04 18.56
C GLY A 259 0.11 5.38 19.89
N ASN A 260 -0.33 6.48 20.50
CA ASN A 260 0.06 6.93 21.84
C ASN A 260 1.56 7.21 22.01
N ILE A 261 2.25 7.67 20.95
CA ILE A 261 3.69 7.98 20.98
C ILE A 261 4.00 9.44 21.38
N LEU A 262 3.03 10.32 21.23
CA LEU A 262 3.12 11.73 21.59
C LEU A 262 2.02 12.12 22.57
N GLU A 263 2.34 13.07 23.44
CA GLU A 263 1.42 13.68 24.38
C GLU A 263 1.07 15.11 23.95
N PRO A 264 -0.01 15.71 24.47
CA PRO A 264 -0.35 17.11 24.18
C PRO A 264 0.80 18.08 24.44
N SER A 265 1.63 17.81 25.45
CA SER A 265 2.83 18.60 25.77
C SER A 265 3.91 18.52 24.70
N ASP A 266 3.98 17.44 23.93
CA ASP A 266 4.92 17.30 22.81
C ASP A 266 4.43 18.11 21.60
N ILE A 267 3.14 18.04 21.29
CA ILE A 267 2.51 18.84 20.22
C ILE A 267 2.64 20.34 20.51
N ALA A 268 2.52 20.75 21.77
CA ALA A 268 2.68 22.15 22.16
C ALA A 268 4.08 22.73 21.90
N LYS A 269 5.10 21.89 21.66
CA LYS A 269 6.47 22.31 21.28
C LYS A 269 6.65 22.57 19.79
N MET A 270 5.68 22.17 18.96
CA MET A 270 5.75 22.36 17.52
C MET A 270 5.68 23.85 17.12
N ALA A 271 6.06 24.13 15.89
CA ALA A 271 6.02 25.48 15.33
C ALA A 271 4.58 26.06 15.29
N PRO A 272 4.41 27.37 15.32
CA PRO A 272 3.10 28.00 15.11
C PRO A 272 2.46 27.56 13.78
N GLY A 273 1.17 27.25 13.80
CA GLY A 273 0.47 26.73 12.62
C GLY A 273 0.95 25.33 12.20
N ALA A 274 1.32 24.51 13.17
CA ALA A 274 1.75 23.14 12.91
C ALA A 274 0.62 22.27 12.32
N ILE A 275 1.01 21.31 11.47
CA ILE A 275 0.15 20.32 10.84
C ILE A 275 0.45 18.96 11.48
N VAL A 276 -0.59 18.27 11.94
CA VAL A 276 -0.46 16.93 12.55
C VAL A 276 -1.32 15.92 11.80
N PHE A 277 -0.68 14.90 11.23
CA PHE A 277 -1.32 13.76 10.63
C PHE A 277 -1.07 12.51 11.48
N ALA A 278 -2.03 12.18 12.33
CA ALA A 278 -2.00 11.00 13.18
C ALA A 278 -2.71 9.84 12.45
N LEU A 279 -1.94 8.97 11.79
CA LEU A 279 -2.45 7.96 10.85
C LEU A 279 -2.25 6.53 11.32
N ALA A 280 -1.68 6.33 12.52
CA ALA A 280 -1.46 4.99 13.05
C ALA A 280 -2.79 4.29 13.36
N ASN A 281 -2.88 2.99 13.03
CA ASN A 281 -4.03 2.14 13.27
C ASN A 281 -3.78 1.22 14.47
N PRO A 282 -4.85 0.79 15.21
CA PRO A 282 -6.27 1.17 15.10
C PRO A 282 -6.60 2.52 15.76
N THR A 283 -5.71 3.05 16.57
CA THR A 283 -5.87 4.34 17.28
C THR A 283 -4.54 5.09 17.19
N PRO A 284 -4.54 6.30 16.64
CA PRO A 284 -3.34 7.11 16.51
C PRO A 284 -2.81 7.66 17.84
#